data_f026a1870a52e878b3d992757f9c3d7d
#
_entry.id   f026a1870a52e878b3d992757f9c3d7d
#
_cell.length_a   1.000
_cell.length_b   1.000
_cell.length_c   1.000
_cell.angle_alpha   90.00
_cell.angle_beta   90.00
_cell.angle_gamma   90.00
#
_symmetry.space_group_name_H-M   'P 1'
#
loop_
_entity.id
_entity.type
_entity.pdbx_description
1 polymer ?
#
loop_
_entity_poly.entity_id
_entity_poly.type
_entity_poly.pdbx_seq_one_letter_code
_entity_poly.pdbx_strand_id
1 'polypeptide(L)'
;EQRPPQVSAVHVNGERAHSRARRGEQMDLAARPVTIHALNLLDWDPSSGQLSVEVHCSAGTYIRALARDLGEALGCGGCLRNLRRTQALGFHDHQAVPLPEKDSAPPPPLSPAMALAHLPCRQLSTTEETDWRCGRRVSIAEGSESVLLVLNHDQSLAGIGLRDSEDLLRPKVVFNAIG
;
A
#
# COMPACT_ATOMS: atom_id res chain seq x y z
N GLU A 1 -1.03 0.73 -18.85
CA GLU A 1 0.11 1.63 -18.68
C GLU A 1 -0.37 3.03 -18.24
N GLN A 2 0.23 3.58 -17.18
CA GLN A 2 -0.11 4.91 -16.68
C GLN A 2 1.14 5.79 -16.58
N ARG A 3 1.07 6.99 -17.13
CA ARG A 3 2.12 8.01 -16.98
C ARG A 3 1.85 8.83 -15.70
N PRO A 4 2.77 8.82 -14.71
CA PRO A 4 2.60 9.58 -13.47
C PRO A 4 2.39 11.08 -13.72
N PRO A 5 1.69 11.80 -12.84
CA PRO A 5 1.60 13.26 -12.95
C PRO A 5 2.94 13.91 -12.62
N GLN A 6 3.21 15.11 -13.21
CA GLN A 6 4.44 15.88 -12.98
C GLN A 6 4.72 16.12 -11.49
N VAL A 7 3.66 16.46 -10.74
CA VAL A 7 3.74 16.59 -9.28
C VAL A 7 3.54 15.24 -8.63
N SER A 8 4.61 14.46 -8.53
CA SER A 8 4.60 13.11 -7.92
C SER A 8 5.88 12.86 -7.11
N ALA A 9 5.89 11.81 -6.32
CA ALA A 9 7.05 11.37 -5.55
C ALA A 9 8.01 10.46 -6.35
N VAL A 10 7.77 10.28 -7.64
CA VAL A 10 8.66 9.52 -8.53
C VAL A 10 10.04 10.17 -8.56
N HIS A 11 11.10 9.35 -8.52
CA HIS A 11 12.46 9.83 -8.68
C HIS A 11 12.84 9.90 -10.17
N VAL A 12 13.44 11.02 -10.55
CA VAL A 12 13.99 11.26 -11.88
C VAL A 12 15.43 11.74 -11.68
N ASN A 13 16.40 10.95 -12.10
CA ASN A 13 17.83 11.26 -11.95
C ASN A 13 18.22 11.58 -10.49
N GLY A 14 17.69 10.81 -9.53
CA GLY A 14 18.01 10.95 -8.10
C GLY A 14 17.21 12.02 -7.35
N GLU A 15 16.43 12.86 -8.06
CA GLU A 15 15.58 13.88 -7.44
C GLU A 15 14.09 13.55 -7.60
N ARG A 16 13.25 14.01 -6.67
CA ARG A 16 11.80 13.80 -6.73
C ARG A 16 11.14 14.70 -7.77
N ALA A 17 10.26 14.13 -8.59
CA ALA A 17 9.57 14.84 -9.67
C ALA A 17 8.85 16.11 -9.18
N HIS A 18 8.17 16.05 -8.00
CA HIS A 18 7.49 17.23 -7.47
C HIS A 18 8.44 18.40 -7.14
N SER A 19 9.70 18.13 -6.75
CA SER A 19 10.68 19.20 -6.49
C SER A 19 11.08 19.90 -7.79
N ARG A 20 11.30 19.15 -8.85
CA ARG A 20 11.60 19.68 -10.18
C ARG A 20 10.39 20.43 -10.77
N ALA A 21 9.19 19.87 -10.64
CA ALA A 21 7.97 20.54 -11.11
C ALA A 21 7.73 21.90 -10.44
N ARG A 22 8.06 22.04 -9.14
CA ARG A 22 7.98 23.34 -8.44
C ARG A 22 8.94 24.39 -8.97
N ARG A 23 10.04 23.99 -9.63
CA ARG A 23 10.97 24.89 -10.35
C ARG A 23 10.53 25.17 -11.78
N GLY A 24 9.34 24.69 -12.20
CA GLY A 24 8.82 24.86 -13.54
C GLY A 24 9.40 23.89 -14.58
N GLU A 25 10.16 22.88 -14.15
CA GLU A 25 10.72 21.89 -15.06
C GLU A 25 9.64 20.93 -15.54
N GLN A 26 9.55 20.73 -16.85
CA GLN A 26 8.76 19.67 -17.43
C GLN A 26 9.61 18.40 -17.57
N MET A 27 9.03 17.26 -17.19
CA MET A 27 9.72 15.99 -17.23
C MET A 27 8.94 15.00 -18.09
N ASP A 28 9.64 14.22 -18.89
CA ASP A 28 9.06 13.03 -19.52
C ASP A 28 9.14 11.85 -18.55
N LEU A 29 8.02 11.61 -17.83
CA LEU A 29 7.94 10.52 -16.87
C LEU A 29 7.55 9.24 -17.60
N ALA A 30 8.35 8.19 -17.47
CA ALA A 30 8.05 6.89 -18.06
C ALA A 30 6.72 6.34 -17.56
N ALA A 31 5.94 5.76 -18.47
CA ALA A 31 4.73 5.03 -18.11
C ALA A 31 5.08 3.79 -17.27
N ARG A 32 4.17 3.40 -16.39
CA ARG A 32 4.33 2.25 -15.50
C ARG A 32 3.07 1.41 -15.50
N PRO A 33 3.19 0.09 -15.44
CA PRO A 33 2.02 -0.77 -15.34
C PRO A 33 1.30 -0.51 -14.02
N VAL A 34 -0.02 -0.37 -14.10
CA VAL A 34 -0.95 -0.31 -12.97
C VAL A 34 -2.11 -1.25 -13.26
N THR A 35 -2.74 -1.77 -12.22
CA THR A 35 -3.93 -2.61 -12.36
C THR A 35 -5.13 -1.90 -11.78
N ILE A 36 -6.18 -1.76 -12.56
CA ILE A 36 -7.51 -1.36 -12.09
C ILE A 36 -8.31 -2.65 -11.92
N HIS A 37 -8.56 -3.03 -10.67
CA HIS A 37 -9.32 -4.25 -10.34
C HIS A 37 -10.83 -4.05 -10.53
N ALA A 38 -11.32 -2.84 -10.20
CA ALA A 38 -12.70 -2.43 -10.42
C ALA A 38 -12.79 -0.92 -10.61
N LEU A 39 -13.73 -0.50 -11.45
CA LEU A 39 -14.08 0.89 -11.70
C LEU A 39 -15.60 0.98 -11.82
N ASN A 40 -16.24 1.56 -10.81
CA ASN A 40 -17.69 1.69 -10.72
C ASN A 40 -18.10 3.13 -10.91
N LEU A 41 -18.98 3.39 -11.88
CA LEU A 41 -19.63 4.69 -12.00
C LEU A 41 -20.70 4.80 -10.91
N LEU A 42 -20.56 5.78 -10.03
CA LEU A 42 -21.51 6.04 -8.95
C LEU A 42 -22.56 7.09 -9.36
N ASP A 43 -22.10 8.17 -10.00
CA ASP A 43 -22.97 9.27 -10.39
C ASP A 43 -22.35 10.07 -11.53
N TRP A 44 -23.22 10.69 -12.34
CA TRP A 44 -22.87 11.61 -13.40
C TRP A 44 -23.83 12.80 -13.43
N ASP A 45 -23.31 13.99 -13.22
CA ASP A 45 -24.04 15.25 -13.37
C ASP A 45 -23.65 15.95 -14.69
N PRO A 46 -24.46 15.88 -15.72
CA PRO A 46 -24.17 16.50 -17.01
C PRO A 46 -24.17 18.03 -16.94
N SER A 47 -24.87 18.63 -15.97
CA SER A 47 -24.94 20.09 -15.83
C SER A 47 -23.64 20.71 -15.36
N SER A 48 -22.91 20.02 -14.48
CA SER A 48 -21.62 20.44 -13.94
C SER A 48 -20.43 19.70 -14.57
N GLY A 49 -20.67 18.65 -15.34
CA GLY A 49 -19.63 17.77 -15.85
C GLY A 49 -18.91 16.97 -14.77
N GLN A 50 -19.57 16.75 -13.61
CA GLN A 50 -18.98 16.02 -12.49
C GLN A 50 -19.28 14.53 -12.61
N LEU A 51 -18.20 13.73 -12.51
CA LEU A 51 -18.26 12.28 -12.50
C LEU A 51 -17.80 11.77 -11.15
N SER A 52 -18.63 10.96 -10.47
CA SER A 52 -18.26 10.25 -9.24
C SER A 52 -17.99 8.79 -9.55
N VAL A 53 -16.81 8.32 -9.19
CA VAL A 53 -16.37 6.95 -9.44
C VAL A 53 -15.77 6.34 -8.19
N GLU A 54 -15.97 5.04 -8.02
CA GLU A 54 -15.22 4.23 -7.07
C GLU A 54 -14.17 3.40 -7.83
N VAL A 55 -12.95 3.43 -7.34
CA VAL A 55 -11.82 2.75 -8.01
C VAL A 55 -11.11 1.82 -7.05
N HIS A 56 -11.07 0.54 -7.38
CA HIS A 56 -10.20 -0.43 -6.72
C HIS A 56 -8.97 -0.68 -7.61
N CYS A 57 -7.79 -0.35 -7.14
CA CYS A 57 -6.57 -0.37 -7.96
C CYS A 57 -5.34 -0.80 -7.17
N SER A 58 -4.32 -1.22 -7.91
CA SER A 58 -3.01 -1.57 -7.35
C SER A 58 -2.32 -0.38 -6.68
N ALA A 59 -1.39 -0.68 -5.78
CA ALA A 59 -0.50 0.32 -5.20
C ALA A 59 0.28 1.07 -6.30
N GLY A 60 0.53 2.37 -6.08
CA GLY A 60 1.22 3.21 -7.05
C GLY A 60 0.35 3.80 -8.15
N THR A 61 -0.93 3.44 -8.23
CA THR A 61 -1.89 4.06 -9.16
C THR A 61 -2.19 5.51 -8.75
N TYR A 62 -2.07 6.42 -9.70
CA TYR A 62 -2.39 7.85 -9.51
C TYR A 62 -3.82 8.14 -9.98
N ILE A 63 -4.74 8.38 -9.07
CA ILE A 63 -6.13 8.72 -9.43
C ILE A 63 -6.20 10.04 -10.19
N ARG A 64 -5.28 10.98 -9.95
CA ARG A 64 -5.15 12.21 -10.74
C ARG A 64 -4.79 11.94 -12.21
N ALA A 65 -3.95 10.95 -12.45
CA ALA A 65 -3.62 10.54 -13.82
C ALA A 65 -4.80 9.83 -14.48
N LEU A 66 -5.54 9.01 -13.73
CA LEU A 66 -6.76 8.36 -14.22
C LEU A 66 -7.80 9.39 -14.68
N ALA A 67 -8.03 10.45 -13.90
CA ALA A 67 -8.94 11.53 -14.27
C ALA A 67 -8.48 12.29 -15.53
N ARG A 68 -7.17 12.59 -15.64
CA ARG A 68 -6.58 13.19 -16.84
C ARG A 68 -6.77 12.30 -18.06
N ASP A 69 -6.40 11.04 -17.96
CA ASP A 69 -6.39 10.09 -19.07
C ASP A 69 -7.83 9.83 -19.55
N LEU A 70 -8.81 9.76 -18.63
CA LEU A 70 -10.22 9.67 -18.97
C LEU A 70 -10.70 10.91 -19.73
N GLY A 71 -10.37 12.10 -19.23
CA GLY A 71 -10.75 13.35 -19.90
C GLY A 71 -10.10 13.52 -21.28
N GLU A 72 -8.86 13.04 -21.44
CA GLU A 72 -8.17 13.00 -22.74
C GLU A 72 -8.86 12.02 -23.69
N ALA A 73 -9.22 10.84 -23.26
CA ALA A 73 -9.94 9.85 -24.06
C ALA A 73 -11.33 10.34 -24.51
N LEU A 74 -12.00 11.15 -23.69
CA LEU A 74 -13.28 11.78 -24.01
C LEU A 74 -13.15 13.08 -24.84
N GLY A 75 -11.94 13.59 -25.02
CA GLY A 75 -11.68 14.83 -25.78
C GLY A 75 -12.09 16.11 -25.06
N CYS A 76 -12.45 16.06 -23.77
CA CYS A 76 -12.90 17.22 -22.99
C CYS A 76 -11.90 17.66 -21.92
N GLY A 77 -10.80 16.91 -21.72
CA GLY A 77 -9.93 17.07 -20.59
C GLY A 77 -10.58 16.64 -19.27
N GLY A 78 -9.76 16.43 -18.24
CA GLY A 78 -10.26 15.99 -16.94
C GLY A 78 -9.31 16.30 -15.81
N CYS A 79 -9.85 16.58 -14.64
CA CYS A 79 -9.07 16.77 -13.43
C CYS A 79 -9.79 16.18 -12.22
N LEU A 80 -9.03 15.80 -11.23
CA LEU A 80 -9.57 15.32 -9.96
C LEU A 80 -10.01 16.50 -9.10
N ARG A 81 -11.31 16.57 -8.77
CA ARG A 81 -11.88 17.61 -7.89
C ARG A 81 -11.74 17.20 -6.42
N ASN A 82 -12.19 16.00 -6.08
CA ASN A 82 -12.15 15.45 -4.73
C ASN A 82 -11.62 14.01 -4.75
N LEU A 83 -10.95 13.63 -3.69
CA LEU A 83 -10.49 12.25 -3.49
C LEU A 83 -10.73 11.83 -2.05
N ARG A 84 -11.43 10.72 -1.86
CA ARG A 84 -11.54 10.02 -0.59
C ARG A 84 -10.97 8.63 -0.73
N ARG A 85 -10.02 8.29 0.14
CA ARG A 85 -9.55 6.91 0.24
C ARG A 85 -10.42 6.18 1.25
N THR A 86 -11.22 5.23 0.78
CA THR A 86 -12.15 4.44 1.60
C THR A 86 -11.51 3.18 2.17
N GLN A 87 -10.43 2.70 1.51
CA GLN A 87 -9.68 1.54 1.97
C GLN A 87 -8.18 1.70 1.67
N ALA A 88 -7.34 1.24 2.57
CA ALA A 88 -5.90 1.12 2.36
C ALA A 88 -5.37 -0.06 3.15
N LEU A 89 -4.76 -1.04 2.47
CA LEU A 89 -4.35 -2.31 3.07
C LEU A 89 -5.56 -3.00 3.74
N GLY A 90 -5.44 -3.38 4.99
CA GLY A 90 -6.55 -3.97 5.78
C GLY A 90 -7.43 -2.94 6.50
N PHE A 91 -7.24 -1.63 6.29
CA PHE A 91 -7.98 -0.57 6.98
C PHE A 91 -9.05 0.04 6.09
N HIS A 92 -10.21 0.36 6.69
CA HIS A 92 -11.31 1.06 6.08
C HIS A 92 -11.50 2.45 6.70
N ASP A 93 -12.08 3.39 5.96
CA ASP A 93 -12.27 4.78 6.41
C ASP A 93 -13.19 4.91 7.63
N HIS A 94 -14.12 3.97 7.85
CA HIS A 94 -14.96 3.95 9.07
C HIS A 94 -14.17 3.63 10.35
N GLN A 95 -12.94 3.10 10.22
CA GLN A 95 -12.01 2.85 11.34
C GLN A 95 -11.11 4.07 11.60
N ALA A 96 -11.15 5.06 10.71
CA ALA A 96 -10.32 6.24 10.86
C ALA A 96 -10.80 7.08 12.05
N VAL A 97 -9.86 7.55 12.84
CA VAL A 97 -10.11 8.49 13.93
C VAL A 97 -9.64 9.89 13.51
N PRO A 98 -10.30 10.97 13.99
CA PRO A 98 -9.83 12.32 13.75
C PRO A 98 -8.44 12.54 14.37
N LEU A 99 -7.70 13.49 13.82
CA LEU A 99 -6.45 13.90 14.46
C LEU A 99 -6.75 14.42 15.87
N PRO A 100 -5.96 13.99 16.88
CA PRO A 100 -6.15 14.49 18.24
C PRO A 100 -5.93 16.00 18.29
N GLU A 101 -6.68 16.69 19.12
CA GLU A 101 -6.41 18.09 19.42
C GLU A 101 -5.06 18.23 20.10
N LYS A 102 -4.47 19.44 20.01
CA LYS A 102 -3.08 19.69 20.42
C LYS A 102 -2.74 19.21 21.84
N ASP A 103 -3.70 19.30 22.76
CA ASP A 103 -3.51 18.98 24.18
C ASP A 103 -4.27 17.71 24.62
N SER A 104 -4.85 16.96 23.68
CA SER A 104 -5.54 15.69 23.97
C SER A 104 -4.58 14.51 23.88
N ALA A 105 -4.84 13.47 24.69
CA ALA A 105 -4.09 12.23 24.60
C ALA A 105 -4.29 11.58 23.21
N PRO A 106 -3.23 11.10 22.56
CA PRO A 106 -3.37 10.37 21.30
C PRO A 106 -4.15 9.06 21.53
N PRO A 107 -4.91 8.59 20.53
CA PRO A 107 -5.53 7.27 20.61
C PRO A 107 -4.46 6.19 20.81
N PRO A 108 -4.80 5.08 21.48
CA PRO A 108 -3.85 3.98 21.67
C PRO A 108 -3.38 3.44 20.31
N PRO A 109 -2.09 3.08 20.18
CA PRO A 109 -1.58 2.51 18.94
C PRO A 109 -2.26 1.16 18.65
N LEU A 110 -2.60 0.93 17.39
CA LEU A 110 -3.10 -0.35 16.95
C LEU A 110 -1.99 -1.42 17.01
N SER A 111 -2.37 -2.67 17.26
CA SER A 111 -1.42 -3.77 17.14
C SER A 111 -0.84 -3.84 15.73
N PRO A 112 0.48 -3.98 15.57
CA PRO A 112 1.07 -4.18 14.25
C PRO A 112 0.50 -5.37 13.48
N ALA A 113 0.04 -6.42 14.17
CA ALA A 113 -0.63 -7.56 13.56
C ALA A 113 -1.95 -7.16 12.86
N MET A 114 -2.69 -6.17 13.40
CA MET A 114 -3.89 -5.65 12.73
C MET A 114 -3.56 -4.95 11.42
N ALA A 115 -2.45 -4.20 11.37
CA ALA A 115 -2.00 -3.54 10.14
C ALA A 115 -1.58 -4.54 9.06
N LEU A 116 -1.21 -5.73 9.45
CA LEU A 116 -0.71 -6.81 8.60
C LEU A 116 -1.72 -7.95 8.41
N ALA A 117 -2.98 -7.79 8.88
CA ALA A 117 -4.03 -8.81 8.82
C ALA A 117 -4.40 -9.24 7.38
N HIS A 118 -3.99 -8.47 6.37
CA HIS A 118 -4.14 -8.81 4.95
C HIS A 118 -3.10 -9.84 4.46
N LEU A 119 -2.06 -10.12 5.26
CA LEU A 119 -1.07 -11.15 4.95
C LEU A 119 -1.50 -12.48 5.53
N PRO A 120 -1.29 -13.59 4.82
CA PRO A 120 -1.45 -14.91 5.38
C PRO A 120 -0.45 -15.09 6.53
N CYS A 121 -0.85 -15.82 7.58
CA CYS A 121 -0.03 -15.99 8.77
C CYS A 121 0.57 -17.39 8.90
N ARG A 122 1.76 -17.46 9.51
CA ARG A 122 2.45 -18.67 9.93
C ARG A 122 2.75 -18.58 11.42
N GLN A 123 2.19 -19.48 12.20
CA GLN A 123 2.49 -19.58 13.62
C GLN A 123 3.71 -20.48 13.84
N LEU A 124 4.67 -20.02 14.64
CA LEU A 124 5.89 -20.74 14.99
C LEU A 124 5.59 -21.71 16.17
N SER A 125 6.29 -22.82 16.19
CA SER A 125 6.45 -23.62 17.40
C SER A 125 7.45 -22.98 18.35
N THR A 126 7.48 -23.38 19.60
CA THR A 126 8.44 -22.87 20.59
C THR A 126 9.89 -23.07 20.17
N THR A 127 10.22 -24.16 19.48
CA THR A 127 11.58 -24.42 18.96
C THR A 127 11.92 -23.49 17.79
N GLU A 128 10.98 -23.28 16.87
CA GLU A 128 11.17 -22.39 15.73
C GLU A 128 11.30 -20.92 16.14
N GLU A 129 10.68 -20.50 17.25
CA GLU A 129 10.83 -19.13 17.76
C GLU A 129 12.28 -18.78 18.07
N THR A 130 13.03 -19.71 18.67
CA THR A 130 14.43 -19.48 18.96
C THR A 130 15.23 -19.30 17.69
N ASP A 131 15.01 -20.14 16.70
CA ASP A 131 15.67 -20.04 15.40
C ASP A 131 15.27 -18.74 14.67
N TRP A 132 13.98 -18.41 14.67
CA TRP A 132 13.47 -17.17 14.08
C TRP A 132 14.10 -15.92 14.70
N ARG A 133 14.19 -15.85 16.04
CA ARG A 133 14.80 -14.73 16.75
C ARG A 133 16.29 -14.57 16.47
N CYS A 134 16.98 -15.66 16.11
CA CYS A 134 18.37 -15.66 15.64
C CYS A 134 18.50 -15.39 14.12
N GLY A 135 17.40 -15.07 13.42
CA GLY A 135 17.41 -14.81 11.98
C GLY A 135 17.53 -16.05 11.11
N ARG A 136 17.33 -17.25 11.67
CA ARG A 136 17.38 -18.50 10.92
C ARG A 136 16.11 -18.74 10.15
N ARG A 137 16.21 -19.52 9.07
CA ARG A 137 15.06 -19.94 8.27
C ARG A 137 14.24 -21.00 9.01
N VAL A 138 12.93 -21.01 8.77
CA VAL A 138 12.00 -22.03 9.29
C VAL A 138 11.21 -22.66 8.16
N SER A 139 10.69 -23.85 8.38
CA SER A 139 9.88 -24.56 7.39
C SER A 139 8.54 -23.86 7.14
N ILE A 140 8.03 -23.99 5.90
CA ILE A 140 6.67 -23.56 5.54
C ILE A 140 5.91 -24.69 4.88
N ALA A 141 4.57 -24.60 4.85
CA ALA A 141 3.74 -25.51 4.10
C ALA A 141 3.89 -25.27 2.60
N GLU A 142 3.77 -26.31 1.80
CA GLU A 142 3.71 -26.22 0.34
C GLU A 142 2.58 -25.28 -0.10
N GLY A 143 2.84 -24.51 -1.18
CA GLY A 143 1.84 -23.58 -1.73
C GLY A 143 1.65 -22.30 -0.93
N SER A 144 2.46 -22.04 0.12
CA SER A 144 2.40 -20.80 0.88
C SER A 144 2.69 -19.57 0.00
N GLU A 145 2.08 -18.45 0.34
CA GLU A 145 2.33 -17.16 -0.31
C GLU A 145 3.80 -16.71 -0.14
N SER A 146 4.22 -15.78 -1.00
CA SER A 146 5.60 -15.28 -1.01
C SER A 146 5.97 -14.44 0.22
N VAL A 147 4.97 -13.84 0.89
CA VAL A 147 5.14 -13.00 2.09
C VAL A 147 4.17 -13.49 3.16
N LEU A 148 4.68 -13.78 4.35
CA LEU A 148 3.86 -14.22 5.47
C LEU A 148 4.10 -13.35 6.70
N LEU A 149 3.00 -13.09 7.42
CA LEU A 149 3.02 -12.63 8.79
C LEU A 149 3.44 -13.80 9.69
N VAL A 150 4.43 -13.58 10.54
CA VAL A 150 4.93 -14.63 11.44
C VAL A 150 4.52 -14.33 12.86
N LEU A 151 3.86 -15.29 13.50
CA LEU A 151 3.40 -15.20 14.87
C LEU A 151 4.18 -16.19 15.76
N ASN A 152 4.45 -15.81 16.97
CA ASN A 152 4.94 -16.69 18.02
C ASN A 152 3.87 -17.75 18.41
N HIS A 153 4.24 -18.72 19.22
CA HIS A 153 3.30 -19.75 19.70
C HIS A 153 2.13 -19.16 20.53
N ASP A 154 2.36 -18.02 21.20
CA ASP A 154 1.38 -17.25 21.96
C ASP A 154 0.55 -16.29 21.11
N GLN A 155 0.66 -16.36 19.78
CA GLN A 155 0.01 -15.47 18.79
C GLN A 155 0.51 -14.01 18.80
N SER A 156 1.52 -13.67 19.56
CA SER A 156 2.16 -12.38 19.45
C SER A 156 2.97 -12.27 18.15
N LEU A 157 3.18 -11.05 17.67
CA LEU A 157 3.87 -10.80 16.40
C LEU A 157 5.37 -11.13 16.52
N ALA A 158 5.84 -12.11 15.76
CA ALA A 158 7.25 -12.49 15.65
C ALA A 158 7.97 -11.77 14.51
N GLY A 159 7.28 -11.42 13.43
CA GLY A 159 7.89 -10.72 12.31
C GLY A 159 7.19 -10.87 10.96
N ILE A 160 7.98 -10.67 9.91
CA ILE A 160 7.57 -10.88 8.52
C ILE A 160 8.61 -11.80 7.87
N GLY A 161 8.14 -12.84 7.19
CA GLY A 161 8.95 -13.79 6.45
C GLY A 161 8.74 -13.70 4.95
N LEU A 162 9.78 -14.03 4.20
CA LEU A 162 9.72 -14.19 2.75
C LEU A 162 10.04 -15.66 2.41
N ARG A 163 9.19 -16.28 1.59
CA ARG A 163 9.49 -17.58 1.01
C ARG A 163 10.73 -17.45 0.11
N ASP A 164 11.68 -18.34 0.27
CA ASP A 164 12.86 -18.41 -0.58
C ASP A 164 12.74 -19.51 -1.65
N SER A 165 13.79 -19.67 -2.44
CA SER A 165 13.84 -20.66 -3.52
C SER A 165 13.95 -22.12 -3.04
N GLU A 166 14.21 -22.33 -1.75
CA GLU A 166 14.31 -23.66 -1.11
C GLU A 166 13.02 -24.02 -0.36
N ASP A 167 11.94 -23.26 -0.59
CA ASP A 167 10.66 -23.40 0.10
C ASP A 167 10.76 -23.28 1.64
N LEU A 168 11.72 -22.45 2.09
CA LEU A 168 11.86 -22.07 3.48
C LEU A 168 11.42 -20.63 3.68
N LEU A 169 10.97 -20.32 4.89
CA LEU A 169 10.63 -18.96 5.30
C LEU A 169 11.86 -18.26 5.86
N ARG A 170 12.36 -17.30 5.12
CA ARG A 170 13.50 -16.47 5.53
C ARG A 170 12.99 -15.22 6.26
N PRO A 171 13.52 -14.89 7.46
CA PRO A 171 13.18 -13.65 8.14
C PRO A 171 13.50 -12.41 7.30
N LYS A 172 12.52 -11.51 7.15
CA LYS A 172 12.68 -10.18 6.57
C LYS A 172 12.68 -9.11 7.64
N VAL A 173 11.80 -9.29 8.62
CA VAL A 173 11.70 -8.47 9.83
C VAL A 173 11.57 -9.44 11.02
N VAL A 174 12.34 -9.25 12.05
CA VAL A 174 12.29 -10.02 13.29
C VAL A 174 12.04 -9.07 14.45
N PHE A 175 10.99 -9.31 15.21
CA PHE A 175 10.73 -8.62 16.47
C PHE A 175 11.41 -9.39 17.61
N ASN A 176 11.98 -8.65 18.59
CA ASN A 176 12.72 -9.23 19.72
C ASN A 176 13.87 -10.15 19.27
N ALA A 177 14.61 -9.72 18.24
CA ALA A 177 15.78 -10.46 17.77
C ALA A 177 16.79 -10.68 18.90
N ILE A 178 17.46 -11.84 18.86
CA ILE A 178 18.55 -12.22 19.75
C ILE A 178 19.81 -12.34 18.87
N GLY A 179 20.76 -11.44 19.05
CA GLY A 179 21.99 -11.45 18.27
C GLY A 179 23.01 -10.54 18.87
#